data_ef4bc0ef2f9aa039f177e49655fc9e41
#
_entry.id   ef4bc0ef2f9aa039f177e49655fc9e41
#
_cell.length_a   1.000
_cell.length_b   1.000
_cell.length_c   1.000
_cell.angle_alpha   90.00
_cell.angle_beta   90.00
_cell.angle_gamma   90.00
#
_symmetry.space_group_name_H-M   'P 1'
#
loop_
_entity.id
_entity.type
_entity.pdbx_description
1 polymer ?
#
loop_
_entity_poly.entity_id
_entity_poly.type
_entity_poly.pdbx_seq_one_letter_code
_entity_poly.pdbx_strand_id
1 'polypeptide(L)'
;ERQWTWMDEGINTFLEYVAELEWEEQYPAFAGKPNILDYIPDYMTSTNQVPIMTQSDSILQFGPNAYSKPAAALTVLRETVMGRDAFEFAFRTYAQRWKFKRPTPADFFRTMEDASGVDLDWFWRAWFYSTDHVDIAITDIREYRIKSLDPEIDYPLDRQENARLEPQPISQQRNADAGLVTRLERFPELRDLYNDNDQFTVTNVERNRYNSFLEGLEDWEREVLDRAI
;
A
#
# COMPACT_ATOMS: atom_id res chain seq x y z
N GLU A 1 -22.18 -8.38 -8.71
CA GLU A 1 -21.03 -7.89 -9.51
C GLU A 1 -21.37 -6.72 -10.42
N ARG A 2 -22.36 -6.85 -11.27
CA ARG A 2 -22.70 -5.79 -12.24
C ARG A 2 -23.15 -4.47 -11.60
N GLN A 3 -23.56 -4.49 -10.35
CA GLN A 3 -24.07 -3.31 -9.69
C GLN A 3 -23.06 -2.71 -8.70
N TRP A 4 -22.29 -3.56 -8.00
CA TRP A 4 -21.35 -3.16 -6.98
C TRP A 4 -20.08 -4.01 -7.06
N THR A 5 -19.22 -3.72 -8.02
CA THR A 5 -18.02 -4.50 -8.32
C THR A 5 -17.08 -4.62 -7.10
N TRP A 6 -17.01 -3.62 -6.27
CA TRP A 6 -16.18 -3.62 -5.06
C TRP A 6 -16.52 -4.76 -4.07
N MET A 7 -17.77 -5.28 -4.09
CA MET A 7 -18.19 -6.39 -3.23
C MET A 7 -17.44 -7.69 -3.54
N ASP A 8 -16.95 -7.82 -4.74
CA ASP A 8 -16.12 -8.92 -5.20
C ASP A 8 -14.65 -8.45 -5.19
N GLU A 9 -14.30 -7.56 -6.09
CA GLU A 9 -12.91 -7.16 -6.36
C GLU A 9 -12.22 -6.48 -5.17
N GLY A 10 -12.89 -5.56 -4.52
CA GLY A 10 -12.33 -4.84 -3.37
C GLY A 10 -12.15 -5.72 -2.13
N ILE A 11 -13.11 -6.62 -1.87
CA ILE A 11 -13.00 -7.58 -0.76
C ILE A 11 -11.88 -8.58 -1.04
N ASN A 12 -11.75 -9.08 -2.27
CA ASN A 12 -10.67 -9.98 -2.65
C ASN A 12 -9.30 -9.30 -2.54
N THR A 13 -9.16 -8.07 -3.03
CA THR A 13 -7.91 -7.30 -2.93
C THR A 13 -7.50 -7.07 -1.46
N PHE A 14 -8.47 -6.81 -0.58
CA PHE A 14 -8.20 -6.72 0.86
C PHE A 14 -7.70 -8.05 1.43
N LEU A 15 -8.33 -9.17 1.08
CA LEU A 15 -7.92 -10.50 1.54
C LEU A 15 -6.56 -10.92 0.97
N GLU A 16 -6.29 -10.59 -0.29
CA GLU A 16 -4.99 -10.75 -0.93
C GLU A 16 -3.91 -10.01 -0.15
N TYR A 17 -4.12 -8.73 0.14
CA TYR A 17 -3.20 -7.93 0.93
C TYR A 17 -2.91 -8.53 2.33
N VAL A 18 -3.94 -9.01 3.04
CA VAL A 18 -3.75 -9.68 4.33
C VAL A 18 -2.92 -10.96 4.17
N ALA A 19 -3.17 -11.75 3.12
CA ALA A 19 -2.41 -12.97 2.85
C ALA A 19 -0.95 -12.69 2.48
N GLU A 20 -0.69 -11.63 1.70
CA GLU A 20 0.65 -11.17 1.35
C GLU A 20 1.45 -10.78 2.60
N LEU A 21 0.85 -10.02 3.51
CA LEU A 21 1.47 -9.64 4.79
C LEU A 21 1.79 -10.84 5.70
N GLU A 22 1.03 -11.93 5.61
CA GLU A 22 1.32 -13.17 6.32
C GLU A 22 2.41 -14.01 5.64
N TRP A 23 2.57 -13.83 4.32
CA TRP A 23 3.60 -14.51 3.55
C TRP A 23 4.97 -13.91 3.79
N GLU A 24 5.11 -12.61 3.53
CA GLU A 24 6.34 -11.83 3.65
C GLU A 24 6.03 -10.35 3.87
N GLU A 25 6.73 -9.71 4.80
CA GLU A 25 6.49 -8.33 5.19
C GLU A 25 6.68 -7.32 4.04
N GLN A 26 7.62 -7.59 3.14
CA GLN A 26 7.94 -6.75 1.97
C GLN A 26 7.45 -7.38 0.65
N TYR A 27 6.42 -8.20 0.72
CA TYR A 27 5.90 -8.84 -0.49
C TYR A 27 5.48 -7.77 -1.51
N PRO A 28 6.00 -7.83 -2.75
CA PRO A 28 5.61 -6.88 -3.79
C PRO A 28 4.20 -7.21 -4.27
N ALA A 29 3.22 -6.52 -3.71
CA ALA A 29 1.84 -6.63 -4.13
C ALA A 29 1.65 -6.32 -5.62
N PHE A 30 0.47 -6.57 -6.16
CA PHE A 30 0.10 -6.46 -7.57
C PHE A 30 0.62 -5.21 -8.28
N ALA A 31 0.67 -4.06 -7.63
CA ALA A 31 1.20 -2.82 -8.21
C ALA A 31 2.66 -2.51 -7.80
N GLY A 32 3.37 -3.47 -7.20
CA GLY A 32 4.78 -3.34 -6.86
C GLY A 32 5.07 -2.56 -5.57
N LYS A 33 4.06 -2.25 -4.77
CA LYS A 33 4.21 -1.60 -3.47
C LYS A 33 3.67 -2.48 -2.36
N PRO A 34 4.38 -2.64 -1.25
CA PRO A 34 3.94 -3.52 -0.15
C PRO A 34 2.81 -2.94 0.70
N ASN A 35 2.50 -1.65 0.59
CA ASN A 35 1.45 -1.01 1.38
C ASN A 35 0.25 -0.66 0.51
N ILE A 36 -0.90 -1.25 0.83
CA ILE A 36 -2.15 -0.99 0.10
C ILE A 36 -2.56 0.49 0.10
N LEU A 37 -2.18 1.25 1.13
CA LEU A 37 -2.53 2.66 1.25
C LEU A 37 -1.77 3.56 0.27
N ASP A 38 -0.67 3.07 -0.32
CA ASP A 38 0.13 3.84 -1.29
C ASP A 38 -0.50 3.90 -2.69
N TYR A 39 -1.55 3.10 -2.93
CA TYR A 39 -2.22 3.03 -4.24
C TYR A 39 -3.30 4.07 -4.43
N ILE A 40 -3.83 4.65 -3.36
CA ILE A 40 -5.04 5.46 -3.45
C ILE A 40 -4.84 6.98 -3.49
N PRO A 41 -3.70 7.59 -3.08
CA PRO A 41 -3.57 9.03 -3.03
C PRO A 41 -3.86 9.73 -4.37
N ASP A 42 -3.27 9.23 -5.44
CA ASP A 42 -3.48 9.78 -6.79
C ASP A 42 -4.94 9.65 -7.25
N TYR A 43 -5.60 8.56 -6.87
CA TYR A 43 -7.01 8.37 -7.17
C TYR A 43 -7.90 9.29 -6.34
N MET A 44 -7.64 9.43 -5.06
CA MET A 44 -8.45 10.27 -4.16
C MET A 44 -8.36 11.76 -4.48
N THR A 45 -7.29 12.20 -5.13
CA THR A 45 -7.11 13.57 -5.61
C THR A 45 -7.53 13.77 -7.06
N SER A 46 -7.90 12.71 -7.77
CA SER A 46 -8.33 12.76 -9.17
C SER A 46 -9.69 13.44 -9.34
N THR A 47 -9.80 14.27 -10.35
CA THR A 47 -11.09 14.88 -10.77
C THR A 47 -12.08 13.89 -11.38
N ASN A 48 -11.61 12.71 -11.76
CA ASN A 48 -12.42 11.61 -12.31
C ASN A 48 -12.79 10.57 -11.25
N GLN A 49 -12.55 10.87 -10.00
CA GLN A 49 -12.98 10.02 -8.90
C GLN A 49 -14.50 9.97 -8.82
N VAL A 50 -15.04 8.79 -8.57
CA VAL A 50 -16.47 8.57 -8.27
C VAL A 50 -16.60 7.76 -6.98
N PRO A 51 -17.73 7.82 -6.25
CA PRO A 51 -17.95 7.00 -5.06
C PRO A 51 -17.77 5.51 -5.34
N ILE A 52 -17.28 4.74 -4.36
CA ILE A 52 -17.15 3.27 -4.45
C ILE A 52 -18.50 2.63 -4.79
N MET A 53 -19.61 3.21 -4.30
CA MET A 53 -20.97 2.75 -4.53
C MET A 53 -21.50 3.04 -5.93
N THR A 54 -20.69 3.64 -6.81
CA THR A 54 -21.08 3.89 -8.19
C THR A 54 -21.33 2.57 -8.92
N GLN A 55 -22.38 2.53 -9.72
CA GLN A 55 -22.72 1.39 -10.56
C GLN A 55 -21.58 1.10 -11.55
N SER A 56 -21.26 -0.16 -11.75
CA SER A 56 -20.03 -0.61 -12.44
C SER A 56 -19.83 0.00 -13.83
N ASP A 57 -20.89 0.15 -14.62
CA ASP A 57 -20.82 0.72 -15.97
C ASP A 57 -20.55 2.25 -15.98
N SER A 58 -20.66 2.89 -14.82
CA SER A 58 -20.46 4.35 -14.65
C SER A 58 -19.14 4.71 -13.94
N ILE A 59 -18.31 3.72 -13.64
CA ILE A 59 -17.01 3.96 -13.01
C ILE A 59 -16.01 4.45 -14.06
N LEU A 60 -15.46 5.66 -13.85
CA LEU A 60 -14.52 6.29 -14.79
C LEU A 60 -13.10 5.71 -14.67
N GLN A 61 -12.66 5.40 -13.45
CA GLN A 61 -11.36 4.78 -13.16
C GLN A 61 -11.62 3.45 -12.45
N PHE A 62 -11.80 2.40 -13.22
CA PHE A 62 -12.31 1.11 -12.74
C PHE A 62 -11.38 0.46 -11.70
N GLY A 63 -10.10 0.30 -12.02
CA GLY A 63 -9.12 -0.34 -11.13
C GLY A 63 -9.09 0.29 -9.73
N PRO A 64 -8.74 1.57 -9.59
CA PRO A 64 -8.69 2.20 -8.28
C PRO A 64 -10.01 2.21 -7.53
N ASN A 65 -11.15 2.35 -8.23
CA ASN A 65 -12.47 2.39 -7.60
C ASN A 65 -12.94 1.02 -7.11
N ALA A 66 -12.79 -0.01 -7.95
CA ALA A 66 -13.33 -1.33 -7.66
C ALA A 66 -12.40 -2.17 -6.75
N TYR A 67 -11.09 -1.98 -6.84
CA TYR A 67 -10.05 -2.77 -6.16
C TYR A 67 -9.39 -2.01 -5.02
N SER A 68 -8.61 -0.97 -5.35
CA SER A 68 -7.66 -0.38 -4.40
C SER A 68 -8.33 0.44 -3.30
N LYS A 69 -9.27 1.33 -3.64
CA LYS A 69 -9.91 2.21 -2.64
C LYS A 69 -10.75 1.43 -1.63
N PRO A 70 -11.61 0.45 -2.02
CA PRO A 70 -12.32 -0.35 -1.04
C PRO A 70 -11.39 -1.24 -0.20
N ALA A 71 -10.32 -1.81 -0.77
CA ALA A 71 -9.34 -2.58 0.00
C ALA A 71 -8.62 -1.71 1.01
N ALA A 72 -8.22 -0.50 0.64
CA ALA A 72 -7.63 0.47 1.56
C ALA A 72 -8.62 0.89 2.66
N ALA A 73 -9.89 1.11 2.33
CA ALA A 73 -10.94 1.40 3.32
C ALA A 73 -11.08 0.27 4.34
N LEU A 74 -11.11 -0.99 3.90
CA LEU A 74 -11.19 -2.15 4.79
C LEU A 74 -9.93 -2.30 5.65
N THR A 75 -8.76 -1.96 5.12
CA THR A 75 -7.51 -1.93 5.88
C THR A 75 -7.55 -0.86 6.98
N VAL A 76 -7.97 0.36 6.67
CA VAL A 76 -8.15 1.42 7.67
C VAL A 76 -9.19 1.01 8.73
N LEU A 77 -10.28 0.40 8.29
CA LEU A 77 -11.31 -0.10 9.20
C LEU A 77 -10.76 -1.13 10.18
N ARG A 78 -9.98 -2.10 9.67
CA ARG A 78 -9.35 -3.18 10.44
C ARG A 78 -8.29 -2.66 11.41
N GLU A 79 -7.36 -1.83 10.90
CA GLU A 79 -6.16 -1.49 11.65
C GLU A 79 -6.35 -0.29 12.60
N THR A 80 -7.31 0.59 12.28
CA THR A 80 -7.44 1.89 12.96
C THR A 80 -8.79 2.10 13.63
N VAL A 81 -9.89 1.82 12.93
CA VAL A 81 -11.23 2.19 13.41
C VAL A 81 -11.80 1.16 14.37
N MET A 82 -11.84 -0.10 13.98
CA MET A 82 -12.41 -1.19 14.79
C MET A 82 -11.36 -1.91 15.64
N GLY A 83 -10.12 -1.98 15.15
CA GLY A 83 -9.11 -2.93 15.63
C GLY A 83 -9.33 -4.34 15.09
N ARG A 84 -8.25 -5.13 15.06
CA ARG A 84 -8.22 -6.44 14.40
C ARG A 84 -9.26 -7.42 14.97
N ASP A 85 -9.35 -7.55 16.27
CA ASP A 85 -10.22 -8.56 16.91
C ASP A 85 -11.69 -8.33 16.56
N ALA A 86 -12.18 -7.08 16.68
CA ALA A 86 -13.56 -6.75 16.38
C ALA A 86 -13.84 -6.86 14.87
N PHE A 87 -12.93 -6.38 14.04
CA PHE A 87 -13.06 -6.48 12.59
C PHE A 87 -13.11 -7.94 12.13
N GLU A 88 -12.17 -8.77 12.58
CA GLU A 88 -12.09 -10.18 12.14
C GLU A 88 -13.28 -11.00 12.61
N PHE A 89 -13.77 -10.73 13.81
CA PHE A 89 -15.02 -11.35 14.29
C PHE A 89 -16.22 -10.98 13.40
N ALA A 90 -16.37 -9.69 13.10
CA ALA A 90 -17.47 -9.19 12.25
C ALA A 90 -17.34 -9.69 10.81
N PHE A 91 -16.14 -9.65 10.24
CA PHE A 91 -15.89 -10.12 8.87
C PHE A 91 -16.09 -11.62 8.72
N ARG A 92 -15.65 -12.42 9.69
CA ARG A 92 -15.92 -13.86 9.74
C ARG A 92 -17.42 -14.15 9.87
N THR A 93 -18.13 -13.35 10.67
CA THR A 93 -19.59 -13.45 10.80
C THR A 93 -20.28 -13.15 9.47
N TYR A 94 -19.82 -12.11 8.74
CA TYR A 94 -20.29 -11.83 7.39
C TYR A 94 -20.06 -13.02 6.46
N ALA A 95 -18.83 -13.54 6.39
CA ALA A 95 -18.50 -14.66 5.53
C ALA A 95 -19.37 -15.91 5.82
N GLN A 96 -19.60 -16.23 7.10
CA GLN A 96 -20.44 -17.36 7.50
C GLN A 96 -21.92 -17.14 7.18
N ARG A 97 -22.44 -15.94 7.43
CA ARG A 97 -23.85 -15.60 7.21
C ARG A 97 -24.22 -15.58 5.74
N TRP A 98 -23.28 -15.10 4.90
CA TRP A 98 -23.55 -14.79 3.50
C TRP A 98 -22.90 -15.75 2.50
N LYS A 99 -22.09 -16.72 2.93
CA LYS A 99 -21.51 -17.72 2.03
C LYS A 99 -22.59 -18.40 1.18
N PHE A 100 -22.32 -18.53 -0.11
CA PHE A 100 -23.24 -19.10 -1.13
C PHE A 100 -24.55 -18.31 -1.33
N LYS A 101 -24.62 -17.08 -0.83
CA LYS A 101 -25.74 -16.17 -1.03
C LYS A 101 -25.29 -14.97 -1.89
N ARG A 102 -26.17 -14.01 -2.07
CA ARG A 102 -25.93 -12.79 -2.85
C ARG A 102 -26.16 -11.56 -1.98
N PRO A 103 -25.22 -11.20 -1.10
CA PRO A 103 -25.37 -10.03 -0.27
C PRO A 103 -25.32 -8.75 -1.08
N THR A 104 -26.02 -7.75 -0.58
CA THR A 104 -25.89 -6.35 -1.01
C THR A 104 -24.88 -5.61 -0.14
N PRO A 105 -24.40 -4.40 -0.54
CA PRO A 105 -23.61 -3.55 0.34
C PRO A 105 -24.24 -3.31 1.70
N ALA A 106 -25.56 -3.10 1.75
CA ALA A 106 -26.27 -2.91 3.00
C ALA A 106 -26.20 -4.15 3.91
N ASP A 107 -26.20 -5.36 3.35
CA ASP A 107 -26.02 -6.59 4.12
C ASP A 107 -24.61 -6.70 4.71
N PHE A 108 -23.61 -6.25 3.96
CA PHE A 108 -22.24 -6.17 4.46
C PHE A 108 -22.11 -5.16 5.60
N PHE A 109 -22.53 -3.91 5.38
CA PHE A 109 -22.43 -2.84 6.36
C PHE A 109 -23.14 -3.20 7.67
N ARG A 110 -24.42 -3.61 7.60
CA ARG A 110 -25.18 -4.03 8.76
C ARG A 110 -24.56 -5.21 9.49
N THR A 111 -24.03 -6.19 8.76
CA THR A 111 -23.39 -7.34 9.41
C THR A 111 -22.14 -6.95 10.17
N MET A 112 -21.34 -6.04 9.60
CA MET A 112 -20.15 -5.52 10.29
C MET A 112 -20.53 -4.76 11.58
N GLU A 113 -21.56 -3.93 11.54
CA GLU A 113 -22.05 -3.19 12.69
C GLU A 113 -22.72 -4.08 13.74
N ASP A 114 -23.66 -4.94 13.32
CA ASP A 114 -24.37 -5.85 14.21
C ASP A 114 -23.40 -6.79 14.97
N ALA A 115 -22.40 -7.30 14.29
CA ALA A 115 -21.46 -8.24 14.89
C ALA A 115 -20.43 -7.57 15.80
N SER A 116 -20.00 -6.37 15.48
CA SER A 116 -19.01 -5.63 16.28
C SER A 116 -19.62 -4.78 17.39
N GLY A 117 -20.88 -4.39 17.22
CA GLY A 117 -21.54 -3.40 18.10
C GLY A 117 -21.02 -1.97 17.92
N VAL A 118 -20.28 -1.70 16.83
CA VAL A 118 -19.72 -0.38 16.53
C VAL A 118 -20.58 0.32 15.49
N ASP A 119 -20.93 1.58 15.74
CA ASP A 119 -21.59 2.46 14.77
C ASP A 119 -20.56 2.91 13.72
N LEU A 120 -20.76 2.47 12.47
CA LEU A 120 -19.88 2.73 11.33
C LEU A 120 -20.57 3.54 10.22
N ASP A 121 -21.77 4.05 10.44
CA ASP A 121 -22.52 4.84 9.44
C ASP A 121 -21.68 6.00 8.88
N TRP A 122 -20.96 6.69 9.75
CA TRP A 122 -20.06 7.77 9.36
C TRP A 122 -18.92 7.30 8.44
N PHE A 123 -18.37 6.11 8.70
CA PHE A 123 -17.29 5.53 7.92
C PHE A 123 -17.76 5.10 6.53
N TRP A 124 -18.87 4.37 6.48
CA TRP A 124 -19.47 3.95 5.21
C TRP A 124 -19.82 5.14 4.35
N ARG A 125 -20.44 6.17 4.93
CA ARG A 125 -20.82 7.40 4.25
C ARG A 125 -19.59 8.09 3.65
N ALA A 126 -18.53 8.27 4.42
CA ALA A 126 -17.33 8.96 3.98
C ALA A 126 -16.58 8.19 2.90
N TRP A 127 -16.32 6.90 3.11
CA TRP A 127 -15.49 6.11 2.20
C TRP A 127 -16.23 5.60 0.95
N PHE A 128 -17.47 5.15 1.11
CA PHE A 128 -18.18 4.43 0.05
C PHE A 128 -19.15 5.32 -0.74
N TYR A 129 -19.76 6.30 -0.09
CA TYR A 129 -20.79 7.13 -0.73
C TYR A 129 -20.32 8.52 -1.14
N SER A 130 -19.12 8.95 -0.74
CA SER A 130 -18.57 10.25 -1.12
C SER A 130 -17.19 10.14 -1.78
N THR A 131 -16.73 11.23 -2.36
CA THR A 131 -15.38 11.40 -2.89
C THR A 131 -14.57 12.39 -2.04
N ASP A 132 -15.09 12.79 -0.90
CA ASP A 132 -14.42 13.70 0.02
C ASP A 132 -13.16 13.03 0.60
N HIS A 133 -12.15 13.81 0.85
CA HIS A 133 -10.91 13.39 1.48
C HIS A 133 -10.37 14.49 2.39
N VAL A 134 -9.50 14.08 3.32
CA VAL A 134 -8.80 15.04 4.17
C VAL A 134 -7.66 15.63 3.37
N ASP A 135 -7.60 16.95 3.30
CA ASP A 135 -6.50 17.70 2.69
C ASP A 135 -5.66 18.34 3.79
N ILE A 136 -4.43 17.87 3.94
CA ILE A 136 -3.45 18.43 4.88
C ILE A 136 -2.25 18.88 4.08
N ALA A 137 -1.99 20.19 4.05
CA ALA A 137 -0.84 20.76 3.37
C ALA A 137 0.25 21.16 4.38
N ILE A 138 1.47 20.66 4.15
CA ILE A 138 2.68 21.21 4.75
C ILE A 138 3.26 22.22 3.76
N THR A 139 3.29 23.49 4.13
CA THR A 139 3.58 24.58 3.18
C THR A 139 5.06 24.81 2.92
N ASP A 140 5.97 24.35 3.77
CA ASP A 140 7.42 24.43 3.51
C ASP A 140 8.21 23.46 4.42
N ILE A 141 8.84 22.45 3.83
CA ILE A 141 9.96 21.68 4.39
C ILE A 141 10.95 21.49 3.26
N ARG A 142 12.17 21.99 3.42
CA ARG A 142 13.22 21.87 2.42
C ARG A 142 14.42 21.15 3.02
N GLU A 143 14.62 19.93 2.60
CA GLU A 143 15.87 19.20 2.84
C GLU A 143 16.51 18.94 1.48
N TYR A 144 17.79 19.26 1.35
CA TYR A 144 18.54 19.06 0.12
C TYR A 144 19.74 18.15 0.40
N ARG A 145 19.82 17.04 -0.33
CA ARG A 145 21.03 16.24 -0.42
C ARG A 145 21.56 16.28 -1.85
N ILE A 146 22.83 16.63 -1.99
CA ILE A 146 23.54 16.53 -3.27
C ILE A 146 23.88 15.06 -3.47
N LYS A 147 23.42 14.45 -4.57
CA LYS A 147 23.80 13.08 -4.94
C LYS A 147 25.19 13.07 -5.55
N SER A 148 25.99 12.08 -5.15
CA SER A 148 27.33 11.87 -5.72
C SER A 148 27.31 11.29 -7.12
N LEU A 149 26.14 10.71 -7.52
CA LEU A 149 25.92 9.88 -8.69
C LEU A 149 26.64 8.53 -8.63
N ASP A 150 27.48 8.28 -7.61
CA ASP A 150 28.09 6.99 -7.34
C ASP A 150 27.03 6.09 -6.65
N PRO A 151 26.59 5.01 -7.29
CA PRO A 151 25.58 4.13 -6.71
C PRO A 151 26.08 3.43 -5.43
N GLU A 152 27.38 3.22 -5.24
CA GLU A 152 27.94 2.63 -4.03
C GLU A 152 27.83 3.58 -2.82
N ILE A 153 27.76 4.88 -3.05
CA ILE A 153 27.58 5.91 -2.02
C ILE A 153 26.09 6.23 -1.84
N ASP A 154 25.41 6.50 -2.96
CA ASP A 154 24.04 7.02 -2.94
C ASP A 154 23.02 5.98 -2.48
N TYR A 155 23.11 4.71 -2.90
CA TYR A 155 22.11 3.69 -2.57
C TYR A 155 22.04 3.35 -1.07
N PRO A 156 23.14 3.20 -0.32
CA PRO A 156 23.07 3.05 1.12
C PRO A 156 22.44 4.26 1.83
N LEU A 157 22.72 5.48 1.33
CA LEU A 157 22.14 6.71 1.87
C LEU A 157 20.65 6.83 1.51
N ASP A 158 20.25 6.52 0.26
CA ASP A 158 18.86 6.48 -0.17
C ASP A 158 18.05 5.47 0.65
N ARG A 159 18.62 4.30 0.95
CA ARG A 159 18.00 3.30 1.84
C ARG A 159 17.75 3.86 3.24
N GLN A 160 18.72 4.53 3.82
CA GLN A 160 18.58 5.13 5.16
C GLN A 160 17.54 6.27 5.14
N GLU A 161 17.55 7.09 4.09
CA GLU A 161 16.60 8.18 3.93
C GLU A 161 15.17 7.66 3.74
N ASN A 162 14.95 6.67 2.90
CA ASN A 162 13.64 6.04 2.73
C ASN A 162 13.14 5.41 4.03
N ALA A 163 13.99 4.67 4.75
CA ALA A 163 13.63 4.10 6.04
C ALA A 163 13.24 5.16 7.09
N ARG A 164 13.80 6.38 6.98
CA ARG A 164 13.48 7.51 7.86
C ARG A 164 12.19 8.23 7.44
N LEU A 165 11.98 8.41 6.14
CA LEU A 165 10.88 9.21 5.58
C LEU A 165 9.61 8.42 5.35
N GLU A 166 9.73 7.14 5.05
CA GLU A 166 8.59 6.23 4.86
C GLU A 166 8.29 5.51 6.19
N PRO A 167 7.27 5.94 6.93
CA PRO A 167 6.90 5.25 8.15
C PRO A 167 6.46 3.82 7.81
N GLN A 168 6.81 2.89 8.69
CA GLN A 168 6.37 1.51 8.54
C GLN A 168 4.83 1.45 8.45
N PRO A 169 4.27 0.72 7.47
CA PRO A 169 2.83 0.55 7.35
C PRO A 169 2.20 0.06 8.65
N ILE A 170 1.03 0.59 8.99
CA ILE A 170 0.37 0.25 10.26
C ILE A 170 0.09 -1.26 10.39
N SER A 171 -0.18 -1.94 9.28
CA SER A 171 -0.37 -3.38 9.28
C SER A 171 0.91 -4.14 9.64
N GLN A 172 2.07 -3.69 9.17
CA GLN A 172 3.36 -4.27 9.53
C GLN A 172 3.68 -4.02 11.01
N GLN A 173 3.43 -2.81 11.53
CA GLN A 173 3.57 -2.52 12.95
C GLN A 173 2.70 -3.44 13.80
N ARG A 174 1.42 -3.62 13.41
CA ARG A 174 0.49 -4.52 14.11
C ARG A 174 0.89 -5.98 14.03
N ASN A 175 1.48 -6.42 12.94
CA ASN A 175 2.04 -7.76 12.81
C ASN A 175 3.22 -7.96 13.77
N ALA A 176 4.14 -6.99 13.82
CA ALA A 176 5.28 -7.02 14.75
C ALA A 176 4.82 -7.02 16.22
N ASP A 177 3.87 -6.13 16.58
CA ASP A 177 3.30 -6.04 17.93
C ASP A 177 2.61 -7.38 18.34
N ALA A 178 1.97 -8.06 17.40
CA ALA A 178 1.34 -9.36 17.60
C ALA A 178 2.34 -10.53 17.60
N GLY A 179 3.64 -10.29 17.35
CA GLY A 179 4.65 -11.33 17.24
C GLY A 179 4.41 -12.29 16.07
N LEU A 180 3.77 -11.79 15.00
CA LEU A 180 3.54 -12.61 13.80
C LEU A 180 4.88 -12.95 13.15
N VAL A 181 5.13 -14.24 12.94
CA VAL A 181 6.27 -14.74 12.18
C VAL A 181 5.80 -15.08 10.78
N THR A 182 6.37 -14.43 9.78
CA THR A 182 5.98 -14.64 8.38
C THR A 182 6.24 -16.07 7.91
N ARG A 183 5.61 -16.45 6.80
CA ARG A 183 5.80 -17.79 6.26
C ARG A 183 7.23 -18.03 5.79
N LEU A 184 7.88 -17.02 5.19
CA LEU A 184 9.28 -17.16 4.76
C LEU A 184 10.27 -17.22 5.91
N GLU A 185 9.99 -16.57 7.03
CA GLU A 185 10.79 -16.77 8.25
C GLU A 185 10.64 -18.17 8.83
N ARG A 186 9.43 -18.76 8.76
CA ARG A 186 9.19 -20.15 9.21
C ARG A 186 9.77 -21.18 8.28
N PHE A 187 9.79 -20.91 6.98
CA PHE A 187 10.17 -21.83 5.91
C PHE A 187 11.10 -21.13 4.92
N PRO A 188 12.37 -20.88 5.30
CA PRO A 188 13.33 -20.16 4.45
C PRO A 188 13.58 -20.83 3.09
N GLU A 189 13.31 -22.10 2.99
CA GLU A 189 13.42 -22.90 1.75
C GLU A 189 12.40 -22.51 0.68
N LEU A 190 11.36 -21.75 1.04
CA LEU A 190 10.36 -21.23 0.09
C LEU A 190 10.79 -19.92 -0.58
N ARG A 191 11.92 -19.34 -0.16
CA ARG A 191 12.46 -18.13 -0.76
C ARG A 191 12.87 -18.38 -2.21
N ASP A 192 12.50 -17.46 -3.09
CA ASP A 192 12.83 -17.50 -4.51
C ASP A 192 13.40 -16.17 -5.03
N LEU A 193 13.58 -16.07 -6.34
CA LEU A 193 14.11 -14.86 -6.98
C LEU A 193 13.32 -13.58 -6.68
N TYR A 194 12.02 -13.71 -6.48
CA TYR A 194 11.16 -12.54 -6.25
C TYR A 194 11.36 -11.94 -4.88
N ASN A 195 11.83 -12.76 -3.91
CA ASN A 195 12.12 -12.32 -2.55
C ASN A 195 13.48 -11.59 -2.41
N ASP A 196 14.31 -11.64 -3.45
CA ASP A 196 15.65 -11.03 -3.45
C ASP A 196 15.69 -9.66 -4.15
N ASN A 197 14.52 -9.14 -4.53
CA ASN A 197 14.42 -7.84 -5.20
C ASN A 197 14.62 -6.70 -4.19
N ASP A 198 15.79 -6.09 -4.22
CA ASP A 198 16.14 -4.92 -3.43
C ASP A 198 16.55 -3.77 -4.35
N GLN A 199 15.72 -2.72 -4.40
CA GLN A 199 15.94 -1.55 -5.24
C GLN A 199 17.22 -0.78 -4.93
N PHE A 200 17.84 -1.02 -3.77
CA PHE A 200 19.10 -0.40 -3.36
C PHE A 200 20.32 -1.32 -3.56
N THR A 201 20.15 -2.45 -4.24
CA THR A 201 21.27 -3.29 -4.61
C THR A 201 21.96 -2.72 -5.85
N VAL A 202 23.25 -2.37 -5.71
CA VAL A 202 24.04 -1.85 -6.82
C VAL A 202 24.34 -2.95 -7.82
N THR A 203 23.82 -2.80 -9.04
CA THR A 203 24.04 -3.73 -10.14
C THR A 203 25.28 -3.35 -10.97
N ASN A 204 25.80 -4.30 -11.75
CA ASN A 204 26.88 -4.02 -12.70
C ASN A 204 26.46 -3.01 -13.79
N VAL A 205 25.17 -2.94 -14.11
CA VAL A 205 24.65 -1.95 -15.07
C VAL A 205 24.82 -0.54 -14.54
N GLU A 206 24.52 -0.34 -13.26
CA GLU A 206 24.65 0.96 -12.61
C GLU A 206 26.10 1.38 -12.42
N ARG A 207 26.95 0.44 -12.00
CA ARG A 207 28.41 0.68 -11.94
C ARG A 207 28.97 1.09 -13.30
N ASN A 208 28.59 0.38 -14.35
CA ASN A 208 29.04 0.70 -15.71
C ASN A 208 28.53 2.07 -16.17
N ARG A 209 27.29 2.42 -15.83
CA ARG A 209 26.72 3.75 -16.14
C ARG A 209 27.49 4.86 -15.44
N TYR A 210 27.82 4.68 -14.16
CA TYR A 210 28.62 5.62 -13.41
C TYR A 210 30.06 5.76 -13.96
N ASN A 211 30.71 4.64 -14.29
CA ASN A 211 32.05 4.65 -14.91
C ASN A 211 32.04 5.38 -16.24
N SER A 212 31.03 5.13 -17.09
CA SER A 212 30.88 5.85 -18.37
C SER A 212 30.62 7.34 -18.18
N PHE A 213 29.89 7.73 -17.11
CA PHE A 213 29.73 9.13 -16.73
C PHE A 213 31.09 9.75 -16.36
N LEU A 214 31.88 9.09 -15.52
CA LEU A 214 33.22 9.57 -15.13
C LEU A 214 34.17 9.68 -16.31
N GLU A 215 34.14 8.73 -17.25
CA GLU A 215 34.94 8.76 -18.48
C GLU A 215 34.59 9.95 -19.37
N GLY A 216 33.35 10.39 -19.36
CA GLY A 216 32.88 11.52 -20.15
C GLY A 216 33.20 12.91 -19.56
N LEU A 217 33.66 12.98 -18.29
CA LEU A 217 33.99 14.25 -17.64
C LEU A 217 35.37 14.78 -18.07
N GLU A 218 35.45 16.10 -18.23
CA GLU A 218 36.70 16.82 -18.36
C GLU A 218 37.43 16.91 -16.99
N ASP A 219 38.74 17.19 -16.99
CA ASP A 219 39.56 17.20 -15.77
C ASP A 219 39.02 18.19 -14.71
N TRP A 220 38.57 19.37 -15.13
CA TRP A 220 38.00 20.36 -14.23
C TRP A 220 36.63 19.96 -13.65
N GLU A 221 35.84 19.19 -14.40
CA GLU A 221 34.56 18.67 -13.92
C GLU A 221 34.76 17.59 -12.86
N ARG A 222 35.78 16.75 -13.05
CA ARG A 222 36.19 15.74 -12.03
C ARG A 222 36.63 16.42 -10.75
N GLU A 223 37.44 17.50 -10.85
CA GLU A 223 37.89 18.27 -9.70
C GLU A 223 36.72 18.89 -8.92
N VAL A 224 35.68 19.35 -9.62
CA VAL A 224 34.45 19.88 -8.99
C VAL A 224 33.67 18.75 -8.32
N LEU A 225 33.53 17.61 -8.96
CA LEU A 225 32.82 16.44 -8.41
C LEU A 225 33.53 15.94 -7.14
N ASP A 226 34.86 15.78 -7.17
CA ASP A 226 35.66 15.33 -6.02
C ASP A 226 35.60 16.27 -4.82
N ARG A 227 35.30 17.55 -5.04
CA ARG A 227 35.13 18.53 -3.95
C ARG A 227 33.69 18.56 -3.40
N ALA A 228 32.73 18.07 -4.15
CA ALA A 228 31.31 18.12 -3.81
C ALA A 228 30.84 16.88 -3.03
N ILE A 229 31.62 15.80 -3.11
CA ILE A 229 31.40 14.54 -2.37
C ILE A 229 32.25 14.54 -1.08
#